data_62b4cdb847fb876f75f9cab552ffa9e3
#
_entry.id   62b4cdb847fb876f75f9cab552ffa9e3
#
_cell.length_a   1.000
_cell.length_b   1.000
_cell.length_c   1.000
_cell.angle_alpha   90.00
_cell.angle_beta   90.00
_cell.angle_gamma   90.00
#
_symmetry.space_group_name_H-M   'P 1'
#
loop_
_entity.id
_entity.type
_entity.pdbx_description
1 polymer ?
#
loop_
_entity_poly.entity_id
_entity_poly.type
_entity_poly.pdbx_seq_one_letter_code
_entity_poly.pdbx_strand_id
1 'polypeptide(L)'
;MKDELQNRDVIDLLSERHEILRRLAEEKWNKYNTIHISNSEWHILSKIYKNQPTISEVTKVVDFSRQATHKFIKSLEAKGLVEVSNAEHSKKHKVIRMTNFGEVCYEQNERNKAEIEQQLVRTIGEESVTNLKNILQLNWSIEQLEA
;
A
#
# COMPACT_ATOMS: atom_id res chain seq x y z
N MET A 1 15.72 16.82 -20.82
CA MET A 1 15.55 15.86 -19.74
C MET A 1 15.22 16.53 -18.44
N LYS A 2 16.02 17.48 -17.97
CA LYS A 2 15.67 18.23 -16.75
C LYS A 2 14.33 18.96 -16.87
N ASP A 3 13.94 19.31 -18.08
CA ASP A 3 12.73 20.09 -18.34
C ASP A 3 11.49 19.22 -18.58
N GLU A 4 11.62 17.90 -18.57
CA GLU A 4 10.49 17.01 -18.84
C GLU A 4 9.38 17.11 -17.79
N LEU A 5 9.73 17.48 -16.56
CA LEU A 5 8.74 17.65 -15.48
C LEU A 5 8.22 19.09 -15.39
N GLN A 6 8.84 20.04 -16.09
CA GLN A 6 8.37 21.40 -16.09
C GLN A 6 7.12 21.55 -16.95
N ASN A 7 6.17 22.34 -16.49
CA ASN A 7 4.91 22.61 -17.20
C ASN A 7 4.01 21.38 -17.37
N ARG A 8 4.26 20.31 -16.61
CA ARG A 8 3.37 19.15 -16.57
C ARG A 8 2.21 19.44 -15.61
N ASP A 9 1.09 18.79 -15.83
CA ASP A 9 -0.06 18.92 -14.94
C ASP A 9 0.13 18.06 -13.67
N VAL A 10 -0.78 18.23 -12.71
CA VAL A 10 -0.75 17.52 -11.43
C VAL A 10 -0.89 16.01 -11.64
N ILE A 11 -1.74 15.60 -12.57
CA ILE A 11 -1.98 14.17 -12.83
C ILE A 11 -0.68 13.50 -13.26
N ASP A 12 0.00 14.08 -14.25
CA ASP A 12 1.26 13.52 -14.78
C ASP A 12 2.39 13.59 -13.75
N LEU A 13 2.49 14.69 -13.00
CA LEU A 13 3.53 14.82 -11.98
C LEU A 13 3.36 13.78 -10.87
N LEU A 14 2.15 13.58 -10.38
CA LEU A 14 1.88 12.57 -9.36
C LEU A 14 2.13 11.17 -9.89
N SER A 15 1.72 10.90 -11.12
CA SER A 15 1.90 9.60 -11.76
C SER A 15 3.38 9.23 -11.86
N GLU A 16 4.21 10.14 -12.34
CA GLU A 16 5.65 9.90 -12.48
C GLU A 16 6.33 9.70 -11.13
N ARG A 17 6.03 10.56 -10.16
CA ARG A 17 6.63 10.43 -8.82
C ARG A 17 6.17 9.14 -8.14
N HIS A 18 4.91 8.80 -8.28
CA HIS A 18 4.36 7.56 -7.73
C HIS A 18 5.09 6.34 -8.31
N GLU A 19 5.25 6.29 -9.63
CA GLU A 19 5.92 5.19 -10.30
C GLU A 19 7.36 5.01 -9.83
N ILE A 20 8.11 6.11 -9.74
CA ILE A 20 9.50 6.07 -9.30
C ILE A 20 9.60 5.59 -7.85
N LEU A 21 8.77 6.15 -6.96
CA LEU A 21 8.81 5.80 -5.54
C LEU A 21 8.38 4.35 -5.31
N ARG A 22 7.38 3.85 -6.06
CA ARG A 22 6.98 2.44 -5.98
C ARG A 22 8.09 1.51 -6.45
N ARG A 23 8.78 1.87 -7.52
CA ARG A 23 9.91 1.09 -8.01
C ARG A 23 11.03 1.03 -6.98
N LEU A 24 11.37 2.15 -6.36
CA LEU A 24 12.39 2.18 -5.29
C LEU A 24 12.01 1.29 -4.11
N ALA A 25 10.76 1.35 -3.68
CA ALA A 25 10.27 0.51 -2.58
C ALA A 25 10.35 -0.98 -2.94
N GLU A 26 9.95 -1.33 -4.16
CA GLU A 26 10.00 -2.70 -4.66
C GLU A 26 11.44 -3.21 -4.75
N GLU A 27 12.33 -2.41 -5.33
CA GLU A 27 13.76 -2.77 -5.45
C GLU A 27 14.39 -2.96 -4.07
N LYS A 28 14.06 -2.09 -3.12
CA LYS A 28 14.59 -2.19 -1.76
C LYS A 28 14.10 -3.46 -1.07
N TRP A 29 12.84 -3.81 -1.24
CA TRP A 29 12.30 -5.06 -0.70
C TRP A 29 12.99 -6.27 -1.34
N ASN A 30 13.06 -6.30 -2.67
CA ASN A 30 13.62 -7.43 -3.42
C ASN A 30 15.12 -7.63 -3.19
N LYS A 31 15.82 -6.60 -2.77
CA LYS A 31 17.26 -6.69 -2.47
C LYS A 31 17.56 -7.68 -1.34
N TYR A 32 16.66 -7.76 -0.36
CA TYR A 32 16.88 -8.55 0.85
C TYR A 32 15.88 -9.68 1.03
N ASN A 33 14.91 -9.82 0.14
CA ASN A 33 13.85 -10.80 0.28
C ASN A 33 13.61 -11.52 -1.03
N THR A 34 13.35 -12.83 -0.94
CA THR A 34 13.04 -13.65 -2.11
C THR A 34 11.54 -13.75 -2.37
N ILE A 35 10.72 -13.50 -1.33
CA ILE A 35 9.26 -13.55 -1.48
C ILE A 35 8.77 -12.30 -2.21
N HIS A 36 8.00 -12.52 -3.27
CA HIS A 36 7.42 -11.41 -4.04
C HIS A 36 6.08 -11.00 -3.44
N ILE A 37 5.93 -9.71 -3.17
CA ILE A 37 4.69 -9.14 -2.65
C ILE A 37 4.34 -7.97 -3.56
N SER A 38 3.20 -8.05 -4.23
CA SER A 38 2.75 -7.00 -5.15
C SER A 38 2.23 -5.77 -4.40
N ASN A 39 2.12 -4.66 -5.11
CA ASN A 39 1.55 -3.43 -4.53
C ASN A 39 0.12 -3.64 -4.05
N SER A 40 -0.68 -4.41 -4.78
CA SER A 40 -2.04 -4.74 -4.37
C SER A 40 -2.07 -5.57 -3.10
N GLU A 41 -1.14 -6.51 -2.97
CA GLU A 41 -1.00 -7.31 -1.77
C GLU A 41 -0.56 -6.46 -0.57
N TRP A 42 0.42 -5.56 -0.75
CA TRP A 42 0.81 -4.63 0.30
C TRP A 42 -0.37 -3.76 0.74
N HIS A 43 -1.19 -3.33 -0.21
CA HIS A 43 -2.36 -2.50 0.10
C HIS A 43 -3.36 -3.25 0.99
N ILE A 44 -3.63 -4.51 0.66
CA ILE A 44 -4.50 -5.35 1.50
C ILE A 44 -3.89 -5.54 2.88
N LEU A 45 -2.59 -5.84 2.95
CA LEU A 45 -1.90 -5.99 4.23
C LEU A 45 -2.02 -4.73 5.09
N SER A 46 -1.96 -3.55 4.48
CA SER A 46 -2.11 -2.29 5.21
C SER A 46 -3.49 -2.13 5.86
N LYS A 47 -4.52 -2.75 5.28
CA LYS A 47 -5.88 -2.67 5.80
C LYS A 47 -6.14 -3.65 6.95
N ILE A 48 -5.34 -4.72 7.03
CA ILE A 48 -5.53 -5.75 8.05
C ILE A 48 -4.51 -5.71 9.18
N TYR A 49 -3.45 -4.90 9.04
CA TYR A 49 -2.40 -4.82 10.04
C TYR A 49 -2.96 -4.47 11.41
N LYS A 50 -2.72 -5.35 12.40
CA LYS A 50 -3.22 -5.23 13.77
C LYS A 50 -4.76 -5.23 13.88
N ASN A 51 -5.43 -5.71 12.84
CA ASN A 51 -6.89 -5.85 12.81
C ASN A 51 -7.26 -7.25 12.34
N GLN A 52 -8.48 -7.65 12.56
CA GLN A 52 -9.00 -8.93 12.09
C GLN A 52 -10.36 -8.70 11.42
N PRO A 53 -10.39 -8.01 10.27
CA PRO A 53 -11.62 -7.74 9.57
C PRO A 53 -12.16 -8.99 8.88
N THR A 54 -13.43 -8.96 8.53
CA THR A 54 -13.97 -9.95 7.61
C THR A 54 -13.47 -9.65 6.19
N ILE A 55 -13.49 -10.67 5.34
CA ILE A 55 -13.13 -10.47 3.92
C ILE A 55 -14.08 -9.47 3.28
N SER A 56 -15.36 -9.49 3.66
CA SER A 56 -16.36 -8.52 3.18
C SER A 56 -15.97 -7.09 3.54
N GLU A 57 -15.50 -6.86 4.76
CA GLU A 57 -15.04 -5.53 5.18
C GLU A 57 -13.82 -5.08 4.38
N VAL A 58 -12.86 -5.99 4.12
CA VAL A 58 -11.68 -5.68 3.30
C VAL A 58 -12.12 -5.28 1.88
N THR A 59 -13.05 -6.02 1.30
CA THR A 59 -13.56 -5.74 -0.05
C THR A 59 -14.14 -4.33 -0.16
N LYS A 60 -14.74 -3.82 0.92
CA LYS A 60 -15.34 -2.48 0.93
C LYS A 60 -14.32 -1.35 1.00
N VAL A 61 -13.13 -1.60 1.54
CA VAL A 61 -12.14 -0.54 1.78
C VAL A 61 -10.99 -0.56 0.77
N VAL A 62 -10.94 -1.55 -0.11
CA VAL A 62 -9.96 -1.60 -1.20
C VAL A 62 -10.65 -1.28 -2.52
N ASP A 63 -9.88 -0.70 -3.45
CA ASP A 63 -10.40 -0.30 -4.75
C ASP A 63 -10.13 -1.37 -5.80
N PHE A 64 -10.40 -2.62 -5.43
CA PHE A 64 -10.29 -3.77 -6.33
C PHE A 64 -11.65 -4.41 -6.49
N SER A 65 -11.87 -5.13 -7.60
CA SER A 65 -13.06 -5.94 -7.73
C SER A 65 -13.09 -7.00 -6.62
N ARG A 66 -14.28 -7.48 -6.29
CA ARG A 66 -14.45 -8.53 -5.30
C ARG A 66 -13.64 -9.77 -5.67
N GLN A 67 -13.67 -10.14 -6.95
CA GLN A 67 -12.93 -11.29 -7.46
C GLN A 67 -11.41 -11.09 -7.31
N ALA A 68 -10.91 -9.90 -7.67
CA ALA A 68 -9.48 -9.59 -7.53
C ALA A 68 -9.04 -9.62 -6.07
N THR A 69 -9.85 -9.06 -5.16
CA THR A 69 -9.56 -9.06 -3.73
C THR A 69 -9.42 -10.48 -3.19
N HIS A 70 -10.34 -11.37 -3.56
CA HIS A 70 -10.27 -12.78 -3.16
C HIS A 70 -9.02 -13.46 -3.70
N LYS A 71 -8.66 -13.16 -4.94
CA LYS A 71 -7.45 -13.71 -5.57
C LYS A 71 -6.18 -13.28 -4.82
N PHE A 72 -6.09 -12.00 -4.48
CA PHE A 72 -4.94 -11.47 -3.73
C PHE A 72 -4.87 -12.09 -2.32
N ILE A 73 -6.01 -12.25 -1.65
CA ILE A 73 -6.06 -12.88 -0.33
C ILE A 73 -5.57 -14.32 -0.40
N LYS A 74 -5.99 -15.08 -1.40
CA LYS A 74 -5.51 -16.45 -1.60
C LYS A 74 -4.00 -16.49 -1.83
N SER A 75 -3.49 -15.54 -2.60
CA SER A 75 -2.05 -15.43 -2.84
C SER A 75 -1.30 -15.14 -1.53
N LEU A 76 -1.81 -14.22 -0.73
CA LEU A 76 -1.21 -13.89 0.57
C LEU A 76 -1.25 -15.08 1.52
N GLU A 77 -2.34 -15.83 1.51
CA GLU A 77 -2.47 -17.04 2.33
C GLU A 77 -1.45 -18.11 1.89
N ALA A 78 -1.30 -18.31 0.59
CA ALA A 78 -0.34 -19.26 0.04
C ALA A 78 1.11 -18.89 0.39
N LYS A 79 1.40 -17.60 0.52
CA LYS A 79 2.72 -17.07 0.90
C LYS A 79 2.95 -17.14 2.41
N GLY A 80 1.94 -17.50 3.19
CA GLY A 80 2.03 -17.55 4.64
C GLY A 80 1.97 -16.21 5.34
N LEU A 81 1.50 -15.18 4.66
CA LEU A 81 1.44 -13.84 5.20
C LEU A 81 0.14 -13.54 5.95
N VAL A 82 -0.93 -14.25 5.61
CA VAL A 82 -2.22 -14.12 6.27
C VAL A 82 -2.83 -15.49 6.54
N GLU A 83 -3.76 -15.55 7.47
CA GLU A 83 -4.60 -16.70 7.74
C GLU A 83 -6.05 -16.29 7.59
N VAL A 84 -6.84 -17.17 6.98
CA VAL A 84 -8.28 -16.99 6.85
C VAL A 84 -8.97 -18.04 7.71
N SER A 85 -9.90 -17.62 8.55
CA SER A 85 -10.65 -18.50 9.43
C SER A 85 -12.12 -18.10 9.44
N ASN A 86 -12.96 -18.99 9.99
CA ASN A 86 -14.36 -18.65 10.17
C ASN A 86 -14.49 -17.60 11.27
N ALA A 87 -15.39 -16.63 11.07
CA ALA A 87 -15.73 -15.69 12.12
C ALA A 87 -16.35 -16.42 13.30
N GLU A 88 -16.10 -15.92 14.51
CA GLU A 88 -16.71 -16.45 15.72
C GLU A 88 -18.24 -16.45 15.56
N HIS A 89 -18.85 -17.58 15.85
CA HIS A 89 -20.31 -17.80 15.74
C HIS A 89 -20.90 -17.77 14.32
N SER A 90 -20.06 -17.80 13.28
CA SER A 90 -20.58 -17.82 11.91
C SER A 90 -19.65 -18.61 10.98
N LYS A 91 -20.22 -19.64 10.31
CA LYS A 91 -19.52 -20.36 9.24
C LYS A 91 -19.58 -19.60 7.91
N LYS A 92 -20.44 -18.59 7.85
CA LYS A 92 -20.71 -17.85 6.62
C LYS A 92 -19.68 -16.72 6.38
N HIS A 93 -19.16 -16.16 7.45
CA HIS A 93 -18.23 -15.05 7.38
C HIS A 93 -16.79 -15.52 7.64
N LYS A 94 -15.90 -15.11 6.78
CA LYS A 94 -14.48 -15.37 6.92
C LYS A 94 -13.77 -14.14 7.45
N VAL A 95 -12.88 -14.38 8.42
CA VAL A 95 -12.04 -13.35 9.02
C VAL A 95 -10.62 -13.56 8.49
N ILE A 96 -9.96 -12.48 8.17
CA ILE A 96 -8.57 -12.48 7.74
C ILE A 96 -7.70 -11.80 8.79
N ARG A 97 -6.58 -12.41 9.12
CA ARG A 97 -5.58 -11.81 10.02
C ARG A 97 -4.18 -12.03 9.48
N MET A 98 -3.31 -11.13 9.83
CA MET A 98 -1.90 -11.23 9.47
C MET A 98 -1.21 -12.27 10.36
N THR A 99 -0.38 -13.14 9.77
CA THR A 99 0.45 -14.07 10.55
C THR A 99 1.62 -13.31 11.18
N ASN A 100 2.34 -13.95 12.10
CA ASN A 100 3.57 -13.37 12.64
C ASN A 100 4.57 -13.06 11.52
N PHE A 101 4.70 -13.96 10.56
CA PHE A 101 5.55 -13.74 9.39
C PHE A 101 5.08 -12.56 8.57
N GLY A 102 3.77 -12.44 8.36
CA GLY A 102 3.18 -11.30 7.67
C GLY A 102 3.48 -9.98 8.36
N GLU A 103 3.38 -9.95 9.70
CA GLU A 103 3.70 -8.76 10.47
C GLU A 103 5.17 -8.35 10.33
N VAL A 104 6.07 -9.33 10.39
CA VAL A 104 7.51 -9.07 10.22
C VAL A 104 7.77 -8.48 8.83
N CYS A 105 7.19 -9.05 7.79
CA CYS A 105 7.35 -8.56 6.43
C CYS A 105 6.76 -7.14 6.27
N TYR A 106 5.56 -6.93 6.77
CA TYR A 106 4.90 -5.63 6.68
C TYR A 106 5.70 -4.54 7.39
N GLU A 107 6.15 -4.81 8.60
CA GLU A 107 6.93 -3.85 9.37
C GLU A 107 8.29 -3.55 8.73
N GLN A 108 8.93 -4.57 8.14
CA GLN A 108 10.17 -4.34 7.40
C GLN A 108 9.94 -3.42 6.19
N ASN A 109 8.86 -3.64 5.46
CA ASN A 109 8.52 -2.79 4.31
C ASN A 109 8.22 -1.36 4.75
N GLU A 110 7.56 -1.17 5.89
CA GLU A 110 7.32 0.15 6.44
C GLU A 110 8.63 0.85 6.80
N ARG A 111 9.59 0.14 7.38
CA ARG A 111 10.92 0.69 7.66
C ARG A 111 11.66 1.05 6.36
N ASN A 112 11.55 0.22 5.34
CA ASN A 112 12.17 0.48 4.03
C ASN A 112 11.60 1.76 3.41
N LYS A 113 10.30 1.94 3.47
CA LYS A 113 9.65 3.16 2.96
C LYS A 113 10.06 4.39 3.77
N ALA A 114 10.19 4.25 5.09
CA ALA A 114 10.65 5.34 5.94
C ALA A 114 12.08 5.78 5.57
N GLU A 115 12.95 4.84 5.23
CA GLU A 115 14.31 5.16 4.76
C GLU A 115 14.30 5.91 3.44
N ILE A 116 13.41 5.53 2.52
CA ILE A 116 13.23 6.25 1.25
C ILE A 116 12.76 7.67 1.52
N GLU A 117 11.79 7.84 2.43
CA GLU A 117 11.31 9.17 2.81
C GLU A 117 12.42 10.02 3.43
N GLN A 118 13.31 9.43 4.25
CA GLN A 118 14.45 10.13 4.81
C GLN A 118 15.44 10.59 3.72
N GLN A 119 15.64 9.78 2.69
CA GLN A 119 16.47 10.20 1.55
C GLN A 119 15.83 11.38 0.82
N LEU A 120 14.51 11.37 0.70
CA LEU A 120 13.77 12.46 0.08
C LEU A 120 13.91 13.74 0.92
N VAL A 121 13.83 13.63 2.24
CA VAL A 121 14.05 14.76 3.16
C VAL A 121 15.44 15.36 2.96
N ARG A 122 16.46 14.52 2.81
CA ARG A 122 17.83 14.99 2.57
C ARG A 122 17.99 15.69 1.22
N THR A 123 17.16 15.33 0.25
CA THR A 123 17.25 15.86 -1.12
C THR A 123 16.48 17.14 -1.30
N ILE A 124 15.24 17.23 -0.82
CA ILE A 124 14.35 18.38 -1.04
C ILE A 124 14.03 19.16 0.24
N GLY A 125 14.48 18.67 1.38
CA GLY A 125 14.28 19.33 2.67
C GLY A 125 13.07 18.85 3.44
N GLU A 126 13.16 18.93 4.76
CA GLU A 126 12.09 18.49 5.67
C GLU A 126 10.81 19.29 5.46
N GLU A 127 10.93 20.62 5.27
CA GLU A 127 9.77 21.48 5.05
C GLU A 127 9.00 21.08 3.79
N SER A 128 9.71 20.80 2.70
CA SER A 128 9.09 20.38 1.44
C SER A 128 8.34 19.08 1.58
N VAL A 129 8.93 18.09 2.26
CA VAL A 129 8.28 16.79 2.47
C VAL A 129 7.06 16.94 3.37
N THR A 130 7.17 17.72 4.44
CA THR A 130 6.03 18.00 5.34
C THR A 130 4.89 18.67 4.58
N ASN A 131 5.19 19.67 3.77
CA ASN A 131 4.19 20.37 2.96
C ASN A 131 3.52 19.43 1.96
N LEU A 132 4.32 18.57 1.30
CA LEU A 132 3.80 17.57 0.38
C LEU A 132 2.82 16.63 1.07
N LYS A 133 3.20 16.09 2.23
CA LYS A 133 2.33 15.19 3.00
C LYS A 133 1.05 15.88 3.42
N ASN A 134 1.14 17.15 3.87
CA ASN A 134 -0.02 17.91 4.28
C ASN A 134 -0.97 18.13 3.10
N ILE A 135 -0.44 18.47 1.93
CA ILE A 135 -1.24 18.68 0.71
C ILE A 135 -1.93 17.37 0.32
N LEU A 136 -1.19 16.24 0.33
CA LEU A 136 -1.76 14.96 -0.03
C LEU A 136 -2.83 14.47 0.95
N GLN A 137 -2.76 14.91 2.20
CA GLN A 137 -3.72 14.54 3.25
C GLN A 137 -4.97 15.43 3.26
N LEU A 138 -4.95 16.55 2.56
CA LEU A 138 -6.13 17.42 2.48
C LEU A 138 -7.28 16.69 1.79
N ASN A 139 -8.49 17.04 2.17
CA ASN A 139 -9.66 16.59 1.43
C ASN A 139 -9.77 17.37 0.13
N TRP A 140 -9.51 16.72 -0.99
CA TRP A 140 -9.56 17.38 -2.30
C TRP A 140 -10.96 17.41 -2.90
N SER A 141 -11.96 16.84 -2.20
CA SER A 141 -13.35 16.77 -2.68
C SER A 141 -13.46 16.19 -4.09
N ILE A 142 -12.67 15.13 -4.35
CA ILE A 142 -12.55 14.53 -5.69
C ILE A 142 -13.90 14.02 -6.20
N GLU A 143 -14.75 13.52 -5.29
CA GLU A 143 -16.09 13.01 -5.63
C GLU A 143 -16.98 14.09 -6.22
N GLN A 144 -16.67 15.38 -6.01
CA GLN A 144 -17.42 16.51 -6.51
C GLN A 144 -16.86 17.03 -7.85
N LEU A 145 -15.72 16.50 -8.29
CA LEU A 145 -15.16 16.87 -9.58
C LEU A 145 -15.89 16.13 -10.69
N GLU A 146 -16.21 16.85 -11.75
CA GLU A 146 -16.88 16.24 -12.92
C GLU A 146 -15.85 15.61 -13.85
N ALA A 147 -16.19 14.44 -14.36
CA ALA A 147 -15.36 13.74 -15.32
C ALA A 147 -15.56 14.29 -16.74
#